data_23d96e65a2c94dfb72080c984768ccb5
#
_entry.id   23d96e65a2c94dfb72080c984768ccb5
#
_cell.length_a   1.000
_cell.length_b   1.000
_cell.length_c   1.000
_cell.angle_alpha   90.00
_cell.angle_beta   90.00
_cell.angle_gamma   90.00
#
_symmetry.space_group_name_H-M   'P 1'
#
loop_
_entity.id
_entity.type
_entity.pdbx_description
1 polymer ?
#
loop_
_entity_poly.entity_id
_entity_poly.type
_entity_poly.pdbx_seq_one_letter_code
_entity_poly.pdbx_strand_id
1 'polypeptide(L)'
;MLDGALSLAVPTKQGQSLIIKNINEPKIIWKSLNEKGVIWFEDEFELKTNEILNQTQDNETSLRLLQILNAAKQLNSEFLKNNKGFQIITKLDFPRNWGLGTSSTLVNNIAQWANVDAYKLLEKTFGGSGYDIACAQHNTSITYQIKNSKPTVVKSDFNPAFKDFLYFVHLNKKQNSREGIKHYHKNKQDSKSSISEIEKITNKMIVCKTLEDFESLINMHETIISKITKQTPVKTLLFNDFKGSIKSLGAWGGDFILVTSKINPFHYFKEKGFETIIPYKNMVL
;
A
#
# COMPACT_ATOMS: atom_id res chain seq x y z
N MET A 1 -7.06 -9.79 7.17
CA MET A 1 -7.30 -9.33 5.78
C MET A 1 -7.07 -10.45 4.77
N LEU A 2 -5.89 -11.05 4.67
CA LEU A 2 -5.60 -12.15 3.72
C LEU A 2 -6.58 -13.33 3.81
N ASP A 3 -7.03 -13.65 5.01
CA ASP A 3 -8.01 -14.72 5.29
C ASP A 3 -9.42 -14.16 5.55
N GLY A 4 -9.74 -13.00 5.01
CA GLY A 4 -11.10 -12.44 5.03
C GLY A 4 -11.47 -11.61 6.26
N ALA A 5 -10.54 -11.27 7.17
CA ALA A 5 -10.86 -10.34 8.25
C ALA A 5 -11.16 -8.92 7.72
N LEU A 6 -12.16 -8.26 8.30
CA LEU A 6 -12.48 -6.86 8.02
C LEU A 6 -11.31 -5.96 8.39
N SER A 7 -10.93 -5.07 7.50
CA SER A 7 -9.83 -4.13 7.71
C SER A 7 -10.30 -2.69 7.49
N LEU A 8 -9.84 -1.76 8.31
CA LEU A 8 -9.98 -0.33 8.08
C LEU A 8 -8.79 0.14 7.24
N ALA A 9 -9.07 0.82 6.15
CA ALA A 9 -8.07 1.42 5.27
C ALA A 9 -8.28 2.92 5.19
N VAL A 10 -7.19 3.67 5.27
CA VAL A 10 -7.22 5.12 5.25
C VAL A 10 -6.27 5.59 4.13
N PRO A 11 -6.82 6.11 3.02
CA PRO A 11 -6.00 6.62 1.91
C PRO A 11 -5.13 7.78 2.34
N THR A 12 -3.93 7.84 1.77
CA THR A 12 -2.96 8.91 2.04
C THR A 12 -3.04 10.02 0.99
N LYS A 13 -2.60 11.22 1.37
CA LYS A 13 -2.41 12.34 0.45
C LYS A 13 -1.33 12.08 -0.58
N GLN A 14 -0.36 11.23 -0.20
CA GLN A 14 0.73 10.83 -1.06
C GLN A 14 0.23 9.78 -2.07
N GLY A 15 0.61 9.97 -3.32
CA GLY A 15 0.17 9.11 -4.41
C GLY A 15 1.20 8.96 -5.53
N GLN A 16 0.75 8.38 -6.62
CA GLN A 16 1.51 8.21 -7.85
C GLN A 16 0.67 8.65 -9.03
N SER A 17 1.17 9.60 -9.81
CA SER A 17 0.53 10.02 -11.06
C SER A 17 1.03 9.22 -12.26
N LEU A 18 0.21 9.16 -13.30
CA LEU A 18 0.53 8.62 -14.63
C LEU A 18 0.09 9.64 -15.68
N ILE A 19 1.03 10.14 -16.46
CA ILE A 19 0.79 11.06 -17.58
C ILE A 19 1.12 10.33 -18.87
N ILE A 20 0.21 10.40 -19.86
CA ILE A 20 0.31 9.70 -21.12
C ILE A 20 0.24 10.73 -22.26
N LYS A 21 1.21 10.68 -23.16
CA LYS A 21 1.25 11.51 -24.37
C LYS A 21 1.43 10.60 -25.58
N ASN A 22 0.66 10.85 -26.63
CA ASN A 22 0.83 10.13 -27.90
C ASN A 22 2.12 10.59 -28.60
N ILE A 23 2.81 9.65 -29.25
CA ILE A 23 3.94 9.88 -30.14
C ILE A 23 3.71 9.11 -31.45
N ASN A 24 4.40 9.52 -32.53
CA ASN A 24 4.19 8.91 -33.85
C ASN A 24 4.93 7.57 -34.04
N GLU A 25 6.01 7.36 -33.28
CA GLU A 25 6.78 6.12 -33.35
C GLU A 25 6.06 4.98 -32.60
N PRO A 26 6.04 3.74 -33.12
CA PRO A 26 5.31 2.62 -32.51
C PRO A 26 6.08 2.04 -31.32
N LYS A 27 6.30 2.84 -30.29
CA LYS A 27 7.02 2.46 -29.06
C LYS A 27 6.42 3.12 -27.83
N ILE A 28 6.75 2.58 -26.67
CA ILE A 28 6.50 3.21 -25.39
C ILE A 28 7.83 3.73 -24.85
N ILE A 29 7.93 5.03 -24.61
CA ILE A 29 9.02 5.66 -23.86
C ILE A 29 8.53 5.87 -22.45
N TRP A 30 9.10 5.14 -21.50
CA TRP A 30 8.66 5.17 -20.10
C TRP A 30 9.68 5.89 -19.22
N LYS A 31 9.21 6.87 -18.42
CA LYS A 31 10.02 7.56 -17.42
C LYS A 31 9.30 7.54 -16.06
N SER A 32 10.03 7.15 -15.03
CA SER A 32 9.54 7.17 -13.65
C SER A 32 10.36 8.16 -12.82
N LEU A 33 9.66 9.14 -12.23
CA LEU A 33 10.25 10.17 -11.40
C LEU A 33 9.97 9.89 -9.91
N ASN A 34 10.93 10.22 -9.08
CA ASN A 34 10.76 10.25 -7.64
C ASN A 34 10.04 11.53 -7.18
N GLU A 35 9.88 11.72 -5.86
CA GLU A 35 9.23 12.87 -5.24
C GLU A 35 9.93 14.21 -5.53
N LYS A 36 11.22 14.17 -5.88
CA LYS A 36 12.03 15.34 -6.25
C LYS A 36 12.00 15.62 -7.75
N GLY A 37 11.28 14.81 -8.54
CA GLY A 37 11.24 14.93 -9.99
C GLY A 37 12.48 14.38 -10.71
N VAL A 38 13.34 13.63 -10.02
CA VAL A 38 14.51 12.99 -10.62
C VAL A 38 14.09 11.64 -11.23
N ILE A 39 14.54 11.37 -12.46
CA ILE A 39 14.33 10.08 -13.12
C ILE A 39 15.11 9.02 -12.34
N TRP A 40 14.43 8.00 -11.85
CA TRP A 40 15.03 6.86 -11.19
C TRP A 40 14.95 5.58 -12.02
N PHE A 41 14.07 5.58 -13.05
CA PHE A 41 13.93 4.51 -14.02
C PHE A 41 13.44 5.09 -15.34
N GLU A 42 14.04 4.66 -16.44
CA GLU A 42 13.55 4.90 -17.80
C GLU A 42 13.84 3.69 -18.66
N ASP A 43 12.95 3.44 -19.63
CA ASP A 43 13.11 2.36 -20.61
C ASP A 43 12.24 2.61 -21.84
N GLU A 44 12.54 1.87 -22.92
CA GLU A 44 11.77 1.88 -24.15
C GLU A 44 11.25 0.46 -24.48
N PHE A 45 10.01 0.38 -24.94
CA PHE A 45 9.36 -0.87 -25.34
C PHE A 45 8.84 -0.72 -26.77
N GLU A 46 9.18 -1.66 -27.62
CA GLU A 46 8.66 -1.73 -28.99
C GLU A 46 7.22 -2.25 -28.98
N LEU A 47 6.33 -1.57 -29.71
CA LEU A 47 4.97 -2.01 -29.92
C LEU A 47 4.90 -2.78 -31.25
N LYS A 48 4.74 -4.10 -31.20
CA LYS A 48 4.39 -4.95 -32.33
C LYS A 48 2.92 -5.32 -32.29
N THR A 49 2.37 -5.77 -33.39
CA THR A 49 0.93 -6.02 -33.55
C THR A 49 0.33 -6.83 -32.39
N ASN A 50 1.04 -7.84 -31.88
CA ASN A 50 0.54 -8.72 -30.82
C ASN A 50 1.39 -8.71 -29.55
N GLU A 51 2.55 -8.08 -29.55
CA GLU A 51 3.52 -8.17 -28.44
C GLU A 51 4.11 -6.81 -28.10
N ILE A 52 4.44 -6.64 -26.84
CA ILE A 52 5.26 -5.56 -26.34
C ILE A 52 6.61 -6.17 -26.02
N LEU A 53 7.67 -5.68 -26.64
CA LEU A 53 9.02 -6.20 -26.47
C LEU A 53 9.92 -5.19 -25.76
N ASN A 54 10.81 -5.71 -24.94
CA ASN A 54 11.89 -4.91 -24.33
C ASN A 54 13.23 -5.41 -24.92
N GLN A 55 14.07 -4.48 -25.33
CA GLN A 55 15.42 -4.78 -25.80
C GLN A 55 16.42 -4.97 -24.64
N THR A 56 16.15 -4.37 -23.47
CA THR A 56 17.00 -4.47 -22.28
C THR A 56 16.51 -5.60 -21.37
N GLN A 57 16.99 -6.83 -21.59
CA GLN A 57 16.48 -8.05 -20.89
C GLN A 57 16.90 -8.16 -19.41
N ASP A 58 17.81 -7.34 -18.90
CA ASP A 58 18.44 -7.55 -17.59
C ASP A 58 17.91 -6.66 -16.44
N ASN A 59 16.92 -5.80 -16.70
CA ASN A 59 16.39 -4.91 -15.66
C ASN A 59 15.08 -5.47 -15.07
N GLU A 60 15.10 -5.83 -13.78
CA GLU A 60 13.92 -6.37 -13.08
C GLU A 60 12.70 -5.42 -13.16
N THR A 61 12.93 -4.10 -13.10
CA THR A 61 11.85 -3.10 -13.21
C THR A 61 11.22 -3.12 -14.60
N SER A 62 12.03 -3.21 -15.65
CA SER A 62 11.57 -3.33 -17.05
C SER A 62 10.74 -4.60 -17.26
N LEU A 63 11.24 -5.74 -16.78
CA LEU A 63 10.53 -7.02 -16.86
C LEU A 63 9.17 -6.97 -16.15
N ARG A 64 9.14 -6.34 -14.97
CA ARG A 64 7.89 -6.16 -14.22
C ARG A 64 6.90 -5.24 -14.94
N LEU A 65 7.38 -4.14 -15.50
CA LEU A 65 6.54 -3.22 -16.28
C LEU A 65 5.99 -3.91 -17.53
N LEU A 66 6.83 -4.63 -18.24
CA LEU A 66 6.44 -5.44 -19.41
C LEU A 66 5.35 -6.47 -19.03
N GLN A 67 5.52 -7.15 -17.90
CA GLN A 67 4.52 -8.10 -17.39
C GLN A 67 3.15 -7.42 -17.17
N ILE A 68 3.13 -6.21 -16.57
CA ILE A 68 1.89 -5.47 -16.33
C ILE A 68 1.23 -5.05 -17.64
N LEU A 69 2.00 -4.49 -18.57
CA LEU A 69 1.50 -4.03 -19.86
C LEU A 69 0.93 -5.19 -20.71
N ASN A 70 1.63 -6.33 -20.74
CA ASN A 70 1.15 -7.52 -21.45
C ASN A 70 -0.09 -8.13 -20.78
N ALA A 71 -0.15 -8.15 -19.44
CA ALA A 71 -1.34 -8.60 -18.73
C ALA A 71 -2.54 -7.67 -18.98
N ALA A 72 -2.33 -6.36 -19.04
CA ALA A 72 -3.37 -5.40 -19.40
C ALA A 72 -3.87 -5.61 -20.84
N LYS A 73 -2.96 -5.86 -21.79
CA LYS A 73 -3.32 -6.19 -23.19
C LYS A 73 -4.09 -7.50 -23.31
N GLN A 74 -3.76 -8.52 -22.49
CA GLN A 74 -4.54 -9.76 -22.42
C GLN A 74 -5.96 -9.55 -21.87
N LEU A 75 -6.14 -8.61 -20.94
CA LEU A 75 -7.46 -8.26 -20.38
C LEU A 75 -8.29 -7.38 -21.31
N ASN A 76 -7.64 -6.56 -22.12
CA ASN A 76 -8.26 -5.69 -23.14
C ASN A 76 -7.42 -5.72 -24.42
N SER A 77 -7.86 -6.49 -25.41
CA SER A 77 -7.16 -6.64 -26.71
C SER A 77 -7.07 -5.35 -27.53
N GLU A 78 -7.90 -4.35 -27.25
CA GLU A 78 -7.86 -3.05 -27.92
C GLU A 78 -6.79 -2.12 -27.30
N PHE A 79 -6.27 -2.46 -26.10
CA PHE A 79 -5.21 -1.70 -25.48
C PHE A 79 -3.91 -1.79 -26.29
N LEU A 80 -3.34 -0.66 -26.63
CA LEU A 80 -2.11 -0.53 -27.43
C LEU A 80 -2.20 -1.19 -28.81
N LYS A 81 -3.39 -1.28 -29.41
CA LYS A 81 -3.61 -1.92 -30.71
C LYS A 81 -3.20 -1.03 -31.91
N ASN A 82 -3.24 0.28 -31.74
CA ASN A 82 -2.92 1.23 -32.80
C ASN A 82 -1.39 1.35 -32.96
N ASN A 83 -0.91 1.52 -34.20
CA ASN A 83 0.52 1.74 -34.50
C ASN A 83 1.07 3.09 -34.00
N LYS A 84 0.40 3.73 -33.03
CA LYS A 84 0.86 4.94 -32.35
C LYS A 84 1.54 4.55 -31.04
N GLY A 85 2.64 5.22 -30.75
CA GLY A 85 3.33 4.99 -29.49
C GLY A 85 2.92 6.00 -28.42
N PHE A 86 3.56 5.85 -27.27
CA PHE A 86 3.24 6.63 -26.09
C PHE A 86 4.51 7.05 -25.32
N GLN A 87 4.56 8.29 -24.90
CA GLN A 87 5.46 8.73 -23.87
C GLN A 87 4.71 8.69 -22.53
N ILE A 88 5.22 7.90 -21.59
CA ILE A 88 4.62 7.70 -20.28
C ILE A 88 5.53 8.31 -19.23
N ILE A 89 4.96 9.11 -18.34
CA ILE A 89 5.66 9.67 -17.20
C ILE A 89 4.89 9.30 -15.93
N THR A 90 5.53 8.57 -15.02
CA THR A 90 5.01 8.38 -13.66
C THR A 90 5.79 9.24 -12.67
N LYS A 91 5.12 9.76 -11.66
CA LYS A 91 5.76 10.51 -10.58
C LYS A 91 5.19 10.09 -9.24
N LEU A 92 6.07 9.83 -8.28
CA LEU A 92 5.73 9.64 -6.88
C LEU A 92 5.72 10.98 -6.14
N ASP A 93 4.80 11.12 -5.17
CA ASP A 93 4.77 12.26 -4.25
C ASP A 93 5.45 11.92 -2.91
N PHE A 94 6.06 10.75 -2.81
CA PHE A 94 6.72 10.24 -1.60
C PHE A 94 7.98 9.44 -1.95
N PRO A 95 8.94 9.32 -1.02
CA PRO A 95 10.14 8.50 -1.21
C PRO A 95 9.80 7.03 -1.45
N ARG A 96 10.47 6.40 -2.41
CA ARG A 96 10.21 5.01 -2.84
C ARG A 96 10.31 3.96 -1.72
N ASN A 97 11.05 4.26 -0.67
CA ASN A 97 11.23 3.38 0.48
C ASN A 97 10.16 3.51 1.57
N TRP A 98 9.14 4.36 1.37
CA TRP A 98 8.08 4.54 2.36
C TRP A 98 7.05 3.40 2.42
N GLY A 99 7.03 2.50 1.45
CA GLY A 99 6.12 1.35 1.50
C GLY A 99 4.63 1.69 1.31
N LEU A 100 4.31 2.83 0.68
CA LEU A 100 2.93 3.29 0.46
C LEU A 100 2.30 2.72 -0.81
N GLY A 101 2.53 1.44 -1.10
CA GLY A 101 1.81 0.74 -2.17
C GLY A 101 2.20 1.13 -3.60
N THR A 102 3.45 1.53 -3.87
CA THR A 102 3.92 1.99 -5.20
C THR A 102 3.54 1.03 -6.34
N SER A 103 3.67 -0.29 -6.14
CA SER A 103 3.31 -1.27 -7.18
C SER A 103 1.80 -1.29 -7.43
N SER A 104 1.00 -1.22 -6.39
CA SER A 104 -0.46 -1.26 -6.51
C SER A 104 -1.03 0.01 -7.12
N THR A 105 -0.47 1.18 -6.79
CA THR A 105 -0.86 2.44 -7.44
C THR A 105 -0.49 2.45 -8.92
N LEU A 106 0.67 1.88 -9.29
CA LEU A 106 1.05 1.72 -10.69
C LEU A 106 0.09 0.78 -11.43
N VAL A 107 -0.24 -0.39 -10.86
CA VAL A 107 -1.21 -1.32 -11.43
C VAL A 107 -2.57 -0.64 -11.60
N ASN A 108 -3.04 0.11 -10.61
CA ASN A 108 -4.29 0.84 -10.69
C ASN A 108 -4.28 1.89 -11.82
N ASN A 109 -3.21 2.66 -11.96
CA ASN A 109 -3.08 3.66 -13.00
C ASN A 109 -3.03 3.02 -14.42
N ILE A 110 -2.29 1.92 -14.59
CA ILE A 110 -2.26 1.19 -15.86
C ILE A 110 -3.63 0.55 -16.16
N ALA A 111 -4.31 0.02 -15.14
CA ALA A 111 -5.65 -0.55 -15.31
C ALA A 111 -6.66 0.50 -15.80
N GLN A 112 -6.62 1.72 -15.25
CA GLN A 112 -7.44 2.84 -15.71
C GLN A 112 -7.10 3.20 -17.17
N TRP A 113 -5.82 3.31 -17.51
CA TRP A 113 -5.37 3.59 -18.88
C TRP A 113 -5.81 2.51 -19.86
N ALA A 114 -5.68 1.25 -19.47
CA ALA A 114 -6.05 0.11 -20.30
C ALA A 114 -7.56 -0.19 -20.31
N ASN A 115 -8.36 0.52 -19.50
CA ASN A 115 -9.78 0.25 -19.26
C ASN A 115 -10.05 -1.22 -18.87
N VAL A 116 -9.33 -1.69 -17.85
CA VAL A 116 -9.46 -3.05 -17.29
C VAL A 116 -9.67 -3.00 -15.77
N ASP A 117 -10.15 -4.11 -15.21
CA ASP A 117 -10.28 -4.27 -13.76
C ASP A 117 -8.89 -4.37 -13.09
N ALA A 118 -8.61 -3.43 -12.17
CA ALA A 118 -7.32 -3.34 -11.49
C ALA A 118 -7.04 -4.56 -10.59
N TYR A 119 -8.08 -5.19 -10.01
CA TYR A 119 -7.90 -6.40 -9.20
C TYR A 119 -7.53 -7.60 -10.07
N LYS A 120 -8.15 -7.74 -11.26
CA LYS A 120 -7.78 -8.78 -12.23
C LYS A 120 -6.36 -8.55 -12.77
N LEU A 121 -5.97 -7.30 -13.00
CA LEU A 121 -4.62 -6.97 -13.43
C LEU A 121 -3.60 -7.29 -12.34
N LEU A 122 -3.91 -6.96 -11.06
CA LEU A 122 -3.08 -7.29 -9.91
C LEU A 122 -2.92 -8.82 -9.77
N GLU A 123 -4.00 -9.59 -9.88
CA GLU A 123 -3.99 -11.05 -9.79
C GLU A 123 -3.06 -11.68 -10.83
N LYS A 124 -3.10 -11.19 -12.09
CA LYS A 124 -2.24 -11.67 -13.18
C LYS A 124 -0.77 -11.27 -13.06
N THR A 125 -0.43 -10.32 -12.16
CA THR A 125 0.92 -9.75 -12.09
C THR A 125 1.59 -9.98 -10.73
N PHE A 126 1.18 -9.24 -9.71
CA PHE A 126 1.81 -9.29 -8.39
C PHE A 126 1.08 -10.20 -7.41
N GLY A 127 -0.21 -10.45 -7.64
CA GLY A 127 -1.06 -11.10 -6.66
C GLY A 127 -1.25 -10.24 -5.39
N GLY A 128 -1.64 -10.88 -4.30
CA GLY A 128 -1.88 -10.22 -3.03
C GLY A 128 -3.37 -9.96 -2.76
N SER A 129 -3.66 -9.18 -1.71
CA SER A 129 -5.03 -8.99 -1.25
C SER A 129 -5.84 -7.97 -2.05
N GLY A 130 -5.20 -7.09 -2.83
CA GLY A 130 -5.88 -5.97 -3.49
C GLY A 130 -6.24 -4.79 -2.56
N TYR A 131 -5.86 -4.83 -1.30
CA TYR A 131 -6.14 -3.79 -0.32
C TYR A 131 -5.62 -2.40 -0.76
N ASP A 132 -4.39 -2.33 -1.28
CA ASP A 132 -3.80 -1.08 -1.75
C ASP A 132 -4.47 -0.58 -3.04
N ILE A 133 -5.01 -1.48 -3.88
CA ILE A 133 -5.85 -1.08 -5.03
C ILE A 133 -7.12 -0.38 -4.52
N ALA A 134 -7.78 -0.93 -3.50
CA ALA A 134 -8.95 -0.30 -2.92
C ALA A 134 -8.62 1.11 -2.39
N CYS A 135 -7.49 1.29 -1.70
CA CYS A 135 -7.04 2.60 -1.25
C CYS A 135 -6.77 3.56 -2.42
N ALA A 136 -6.13 3.08 -3.49
CA ALA A 136 -5.82 3.90 -4.67
C ALA A 136 -7.09 4.37 -5.44
N GLN A 137 -8.21 3.68 -5.27
CA GLN A 137 -9.49 3.99 -5.91
C GLN A 137 -10.42 4.88 -5.06
N HIS A 138 -10.02 5.18 -3.82
CA HIS A 138 -10.86 5.95 -2.89
C HIS A 138 -10.09 7.12 -2.29
N ASN A 139 -10.80 8.20 -2.03
CA ASN A 139 -10.30 9.42 -1.39
C ASN A 139 -10.85 9.65 0.02
N THR A 140 -11.50 8.64 0.58
CA THR A 140 -12.02 8.62 1.95
C THR A 140 -11.68 7.29 2.60
N SER A 141 -11.73 7.22 3.92
CA SER A 141 -11.57 5.94 4.64
C SER A 141 -12.58 4.89 4.15
N ILE A 142 -12.14 3.65 4.09
CA ILE A 142 -12.93 2.51 3.66
C ILE A 142 -12.75 1.33 4.61
N THR A 143 -13.72 0.43 4.63
CA THR A 143 -13.49 -0.93 5.10
C THR A 143 -13.24 -1.84 3.90
N TYR A 144 -12.32 -2.77 4.08
CA TYR A 144 -11.92 -3.74 3.08
C TYR A 144 -12.02 -5.16 3.63
N GLN A 145 -12.61 -6.06 2.87
CA GLN A 145 -12.72 -7.48 3.23
C GLN A 145 -12.74 -8.34 1.98
N ILE A 146 -12.05 -9.49 2.01
CA ILE A 146 -12.20 -10.51 0.97
C ILE A 146 -13.35 -11.44 1.38
N LYS A 147 -14.44 -11.45 0.61
CA LYS A 147 -15.58 -12.34 0.77
C LYS A 147 -15.75 -13.21 -0.46
N ASN A 148 -15.80 -14.53 -0.28
CA ASN A 148 -15.93 -15.47 -1.40
C ASN A 148 -14.90 -15.20 -2.51
N SER A 149 -13.65 -15.01 -2.12
CA SER A 149 -12.50 -14.68 -3.01
C SER A 149 -12.66 -13.38 -3.80
N LYS A 150 -13.58 -12.49 -3.41
CA LYS A 150 -13.79 -11.18 -4.05
C LYS A 150 -13.58 -10.05 -3.04
N PRO A 151 -12.95 -8.94 -3.47
CA PRO A 151 -12.84 -7.75 -2.64
C PRO A 151 -14.23 -7.14 -2.41
N THR A 152 -14.52 -6.82 -1.15
CA THR A 152 -15.69 -6.05 -0.74
C THR A 152 -15.17 -4.77 -0.11
N VAL A 153 -15.52 -3.64 -0.70
CA VAL A 153 -15.09 -2.29 -0.28
C VAL A 153 -16.32 -1.49 0.10
N VAL A 154 -16.31 -0.92 1.30
CA VAL A 154 -17.40 -0.06 1.79
C VAL A 154 -16.80 1.22 2.34
N LYS A 155 -17.37 2.37 1.96
CA LYS A 155 -16.99 3.67 2.52
C LYS A 155 -17.17 3.67 4.04
N SER A 156 -16.20 4.23 4.74
CA SER A 156 -16.19 4.36 6.20
C SER A 156 -16.15 5.83 6.59
N ASP A 157 -16.83 6.18 7.69
CA ASP A 157 -16.81 7.54 8.25
C ASP A 157 -15.74 7.68 9.36
N PHE A 158 -14.64 6.96 9.26
CA PHE A 158 -13.56 7.06 10.24
C PHE A 158 -12.89 8.43 10.18
N ASN A 159 -13.27 9.29 11.11
CA ASN A 159 -12.71 10.63 11.31
C ASN A 159 -12.60 10.88 12.82
N PRO A 160 -11.56 10.34 13.48
CA PRO A 160 -11.47 10.35 14.93
C PRO A 160 -11.28 11.77 15.47
N ALA A 161 -12.03 12.11 16.52
CA ALA A 161 -11.93 13.40 17.20
C ALA A 161 -10.51 13.65 17.79
N PHE A 162 -9.79 12.57 18.08
CA PHE A 162 -8.43 12.56 18.64
C PHE A 162 -7.33 12.48 17.56
N LYS A 163 -7.64 12.78 16.30
CA LYS A 163 -6.66 12.71 15.18
C LYS A 163 -5.42 13.58 15.35
N ASP A 164 -5.50 14.66 16.14
CA ASP A 164 -4.35 15.51 16.43
C ASP A 164 -3.32 14.84 17.37
N PHE A 165 -3.67 13.74 18.00
CA PHE A 165 -2.79 12.90 18.83
C PHE A 165 -2.28 11.66 18.08
N LEU A 166 -2.52 11.57 16.77
CA LEU A 166 -2.07 10.46 15.94
C LEU A 166 -0.93 10.89 15.01
N TYR A 167 0.11 10.07 14.94
CA TYR A 167 1.29 10.31 14.11
C TYR A 167 1.71 9.04 13.40
N PHE A 168 2.27 9.19 12.21
CA PHE A 168 2.95 8.11 11.48
C PHE A 168 4.46 8.29 11.62
N VAL A 169 5.16 7.22 11.97
CA VAL A 169 6.62 7.22 12.07
C VAL A 169 7.17 6.18 11.11
N HIS A 170 8.06 6.61 10.21
CA HIS A 170 8.74 5.70 9.29
C HIS A 170 9.90 5.01 9.99
N LEU A 171 9.95 3.69 9.92
CA LEU A 171 10.94 2.86 10.61
C LEU A 171 12.29 2.77 9.90
N ASN A 172 12.57 3.62 8.91
CA ASN A 172 13.80 3.63 8.10
C ASN A 172 14.11 2.28 7.42
N LYS A 173 13.12 1.40 7.36
CA LYS A 173 13.23 0.06 6.79
C LYS A 173 12.02 -0.22 5.92
N LYS A 174 12.25 -0.45 4.62
CA LYS A 174 11.20 -0.92 3.72
C LYS A 174 10.88 -2.38 3.99
N GLN A 175 9.61 -2.69 4.22
CA GLN A 175 9.14 -4.06 4.38
C GLN A 175 8.81 -4.68 3.02
N ASN A 176 9.30 -5.89 2.79
CA ASN A 176 8.89 -6.68 1.64
C ASN A 176 7.55 -7.37 1.94
N SER A 177 6.47 -6.84 1.36
CA SER A 177 5.11 -7.37 1.58
C SER A 177 4.98 -8.85 1.21
N ARG A 178 5.71 -9.34 0.20
CA ARG A 178 5.69 -10.75 -0.21
C ARG A 178 6.31 -11.64 0.87
N GLU A 179 7.40 -11.21 1.49
CA GLU A 179 8.02 -11.92 2.61
C GLU A 179 7.11 -11.92 3.83
N GLY A 180 6.49 -10.78 4.14
CA GLY A 180 5.48 -10.68 5.21
C GLY A 180 4.31 -11.65 4.99
N ILE A 181 3.78 -11.74 3.77
CA ILE A 181 2.70 -12.68 3.40
C ILE A 181 3.18 -14.14 3.53
N LYS A 182 4.38 -14.48 3.04
CA LYS A 182 4.97 -15.82 3.18
C LYS A 182 5.14 -16.20 4.65
N HIS A 183 5.66 -15.26 5.46
CA HIS A 183 5.83 -15.46 6.90
C HIS A 183 4.49 -15.70 7.60
N TYR A 184 3.47 -14.92 7.26
CA TYR A 184 2.11 -15.10 7.76
C TYR A 184 1.58 -16.50 7.42
N HIS A 185 1.62 -16.92 6.16
CA HIS A 185 1.13 -18.24 5.74
C HIS A 185 1.87 -19.40 6.42
N LYS A 186 3.17 -19.25 6.68
CA LYS A 186 3.97 -20.25 7.39
C LYS A 186 3.58 -20.40 8.86
N ASN A 187 3.18 -19.31 9.51
CA ASN A 187 2.96 -19.28 10.97
C ASN A 187 1.49 -19.30 11.38
N LYS A 188 0.56 -18.96 10.45
CA LYS A 188 -0.87 -18.97 10.77
C LYS A 188 -1.34 -20.37 11.18
N GLN A 189 -1.99 -20.44 12.33
CA GLN A 189 -2.78 -21.59 12.78
C GLN A 189 -4.25 -21.38 12.38
N ASP A 190 -5.18 -22.20 12.88
CA ASP A 190 -6.62 -21.96 12.68
C ASP A 190 -6.97 -20.54 13.17
N SER A 191 -7.26 -19.65 12.21
CA SER A 191 -7.40 -18.22 12.44
C SER A 191 -8.85 -17.75 12.64
N LYS A 192 -9.84 -18.65 12.66
CA LYS A 192 -11.25 -18.28 12.69
C LYS A 192 -11.64 -17.41 13.88
N SER A 193 -11.21 -17.80 15.10
CA SER A 193 -11.46 -16.99 16.31
C SER A 193 -10.77 -15.64 16.23
N SER A 194 -9.51 -15.62 15.79
CA SER A 194 -8.73 -14.39 15.62
C SER A 194 -9.31 -13.46 14.56
N ILE A 195 -9.85 -14.00 13.46
CA ILE A 195 -10.56 -13.21 12.44
C ILE A 195 -11.75 -12.49 13.08
N SER A 196 -12.61 -13.23 13.82
CA SER A 196 -13.77 -12.65 14.51
C SER A 196 -13.37 -11.56 15.53
N GLU A 197 -12.29 -11.78 16.28
CA GLU A 197 -11.78 -10.77 17.23
C GLU A 197 -11.26 -9.52 16.52
N ILE A 198 -10.50 -9.66 15.44
CA ILE A 198 -10.01 -8.54 14.62
C ILE A 198 -11.17 -7.76 14.01
N GLU A 199 -12.20 -8.43 13.51
CA GLU A 199 -13.41 -7.76 12.99
C GLU A 199 -14.13 -6.93 14.04
N LYS A 200 -14.27 -7.47 15.26
CA LYS A 200 -14.84 -6.73 16.40
C LYS A 200 -14.01 -5.50 16.74
N ILE A 201 -12.67 -5.64 16.75
CA ILE A 201 -11.75 -4.52 17.01
C ILE A 201 -11.88 -3.48 15.90
N THR A 202 -11.85 -3.87 14.63
CA THR A 202 -11.99 -2.97 13.48
C THR A 202 -13.30 -2.17 13.55
N ASN A 203 -14.42 -2.83 13.80
CA ASN A 203 -15.72 -2.16 13.95
C ASN A 203 -15.73 -1.17 15.12
N LYS A 204 -15.14 -1.53 16.26
CA LYS A 204 -15.01 -0.61 17.40
C LYS A 204 -14.10 0.58 17.11
N MET A 205 -12.99 0.36 16.40
CA MET A 205 -12.07 1.45 16.00
C MET A 205 -12.77 2.49 15.12
N ILE A 206 -13.63 2.08 14.20
CA ILE A 206 -14.32 2.98 13.29
C ILE A 206 -15.22 3.97 14.05
N VAL A 207 -15.86 3.53 15.12
CA VAL A 207 -16.81 4.35 15.90
C VAL A 207 -16.22 4.90 17.19
N CYS A 208 -14.93 4.67 17.44
CA CYS A 208 -14.25 5.04 18.67
C CYS A 208 -14.24 6.57 18.86
N LYS A 209 -14.56 7.04 20.07
CA LYS A 209 -14.69 8.47 20.40
C LYS A 209 -13.54 9.02 21.25
N THR A 210 -12.83 8.16 21.96
CA THR A 210 -11.76 8.58 22.88
C THR A 210 -10.41 8.01 22.45
N LEU A 211 -9.34 8.71 22.79
CA LEU A 211 -7.97 8.25 22.54
C LEU A 211 -7.67 6.98 23.34
N GLU A 212 -8.11 6.94 24.59
CA GLU A 212 -7.88 5.83 25.53
C GLU A 212 -8.50 4.53 25.04
N ASP A 213 -9.74 4.59 24.55
CA ASP A 213 -10.39 3.41 23.95
C ASP A 213 -9.67 2.96 22.68
N PHE A 214 -9.24 3.92 21.85
CA PHE A 214 -8.49 3.62 20.63
C PHE A 214 -7.14 2.97 20.94
N GLU A 215 -6.42 3.45 21.95
CA GLU A 215 -5.16 2.86 22.44
C GLU A 215 -5.37 1.42 22.93
N SER A 216 -6.44 1.19 23.68
CA SER A 216 -6.80 -0.15 24.13
C SER A 216 -7.03 -1.10 22.95
N LEU A 217 -7.78 -0.67 21.93
CA LEU A 217 -8.05 -1.44 20.71
C LEU A 217 -6.78 -1.71 19.91
N ILE A 218 -5.87 -0.72 19.79
CA ILE A 218 -4.54 -0.92 19.18
C ILE A 218 -3.77 -2.02 19.91
N ASN A 219 -3.67 -1.94 21.22
CA ASN A 219 -2.88 -2.88 22.02
C ASN A 219 -3.46 -4.30 21.93
N MET A 220 -4.78 -4.46 21.91
CA MET A 220 -5.45 -5.73 21.69
C MET A 220 -5.13 -6.28 20.29
N HIS A 221 -5.22 -5.43 19.27
CA HIS A 221 -4.91 -5.82 17.88
C HIS A 221 -3.46 -6.29 17.72
N GLU A 222 -2.50 -5.52 18.24
CA GLU A 222 -1.06 -5.87 18.17
C GLU A 222 -0.77 -7.19 18.90
N THR A 223 -1.44 -7.44 20.04
CA THR A 223 -1.32 -8.70 20.79
C THR A 223 -1.81 -9.89 19.94
N ILE A 224 -2.96 -9.78 19.28
CA ILE A 224 -3.50 -10.84 18.43
C ILE A 224 -2.57 -11.11 17.25
N ILE A 225 -2.15 -10.06 16.55
CA ILE A 225 -1.27 -10.18 15.39
C ILE A 225 0.09 -10.77 15.76
N SER A 226 0.68 -10.34 16.89
CA SER A 226 1.92 -10.88 17.41
C SER A 226 1.86 -12.40 17.62
N LYS A 227 0.75 -12.90 18.18
CA LYS A 227 0.54 -14.35 18.38
C LYS A 227 0.42 -15.09 17.04
N ILE A 228 -0.35 -14.55 16.08
CA ILE A 228 -0.56 -15.18 14.76
C ILE A 228 0.73 -15.21 13.95
N THR A 229 1.45 -14.09 13.91
CA THR A 229 2.67 -13.95 13.10
C THR A 229 3.91 -14.47 13.81
N LYS A 230 3.84 -14.73 15.10
CA LYS A 230 5.00 -15.06 15.96
C LYS A 230 6.10 -13.98 15.90
N GLN A 231 5.69 -12.71 15.80
CA GLN A 231 6.58 -11.57 15.78
C GLN A 231 6.38 -10.71 17.03
N THR A 232 7.47 -10.24 17.61
CA THR A 232 7.41 -9.28 18.72
C THR A 232 6.84 -7.96 18.23
N PRO A 233 5.85 -7.35 18.92
CA PRO A 233 5.33 -6.03 18.56
C PRO A 233 6.44 -4.99 18.50
N VAL A 234 6.36 -4.07 17.52
CA VAL A 234 7.37 -3.03 17.32
C VAL A 234 7.55 -2.16 18.57
N LYS A 235 6.48 -1.90 19.31
CA LYS A 235 6.57 -1.18 20.59
C LYS A 235 7.51 -1.86 21.57
N THR A 236 7.36 -3.15 21.77
CA THR A 236 8.20 -3.94 22.68
C THR A 236 9.64 -4.02 22.19
N LEU A 237 9.84 -4.12 20.88
CA LEU A 237 11.15 -4.31 20.27
C LEU A 237 11.99 -3.02 20.26
N LEU A 238 11.37 -1.88 19.90
CA LEU A 238 12.10 -0.62 19.62
C LEU A 238 11.75 0.53 20.56
N PHE A 239 10.56 0.50 21.19
CA PHE A 239 9.97 1.66 21.87
C PHE A 239 9.27 1.25 23.19
N ASN A 240 9.88 0.37 23.97
CA ASN A 240 9.28 -0.18 25.18
C ASN A 240 9.01 0.90 26.27
N ASP A 241 9.75 1.98 26.24
CA ASP A 241 9.65 3.16 27.12
C ASP A 241 8.65 4.23 26.63
N PHE A 242 8.10 4.07 25.40
CA PHE A 242 7.14 5.03 24.85
C PHE A 242 5.79 4.99 25.58
N LYS A 243 5.28 6.15 25.99
CA LYS A 243 4.06 6.26 26.83
C LYS A 243 2.76 6.02 26.07
N GLY A 244 2.71 6.30 24.76
CA GLY A 244 1.53 6.05 23.91
C GLY A 244 1.45 4.62 23.39
N SER A 245 0.42 4.32 22.62
CA SER A 245 0.27 3.05 21.89
C SER A 245 0.92 3.11 20.52
N ILE A 246 1.38 1.97 20.04
CA ILE A 246 2.01 1.80 18.72
C ILE A 246 1.35 0.66 17.98
N LYS A 247 0.96 0.92 16.74
CA LYS A 247 0.42 -0.07 15.83
C LYS A 247 1.33 -0.23 14.61
N SER A 248 1.74 -1.45 14.34
CA SER A 248 2.40 -1.79 13.09
C SER A 248 1.42 -1.66 11.91
N LEU A 249 1.88 -1.06 10.83
CA LEU A 249 1.12 -0.89 9.59
C LEU A 249 1.71 -1.78 8.49
N GLY A 250 0.94 -1.98 7.40
CA GLY A 250 1.38 -2.81 6.27
C GLY A 250 1.68 -4.25 6.64
N ALA A 251 2.82 -4.76 6.20
CA ALA A 251 3.22 -6.16 6.33
C ALA A 251 4.05 -6.47 7.58
N TRP A 252 3.87 -5.69 8.64
CA TRP A 252 4.49 -5.80 9.98
C TRP A 252 6.03 -5.74 10.00
N GLY A 253 6.54 -4.90 10.89
CA GLY A 253 7.98 -4.83 11.19
C GLY A 253 8.81 -3.95 10.27
N GLY A 254 8.19 -3.14 9.42
CA GLY A 254 8.83 -2.13 8.57
C GLY A 254 7.86 -1.05 8.12
N ASP A 255 8.28 -0.26 7.14
CA ASP A 255 7.55 0.89 6.61
C ASP A 255 7.13 1.87 7.72
N PHE A 256 5.85 2.04 7.98
CA PHE A 256 5.31 2.95 8.99
C PHE A 256 4.67 2.23 10.17
N ILE A 257 4.72 2.91 11.30
CA ILE A 257 3.87 2.64 12.47
C ILE A 257 2.93 3.83 12.69
N LEU A 258 1.73 3.56 13.22
CA LEU A 258 0.85 4.55 13.80
C LEU A 258 1.14 4.65 15.29
N VAL A 259 1.37 5.86 15.78
CA VAL A 259 1.60 6.12 17.21
C VAL A 259 0.57 7.09 17.76
N THR A 260 0.21 6.91 19.00
CA THR A 260 -0.66 7.84 19.75
C THR A 260 0.18 8.64 20.75
N SER A 261 -0.04 9.95 20.84
CA SER A 261 0.64 10.76 21.84
C SER A 261 -0.11 12.06 22.10
N LYS A 262 -0.37 12.36 23.39
CA LYS A 262 -0.94 13.64 23.83
C LYS A 262 0.08 14.78 23.83
N ILE A 263 1.37 14.46 23.80
CA ILE A 263 2.47 15.40 23.66
C ILE A 263 3.15 15.21 22.32
N ASN A 264 3.87 16.21 21.84
CA ASN A 264 4.58 16.09 20.57
C ASN A 264 5.67 15.00 20.64
N PRO A 265 5.59 13.93 19.86
CA PRO A 265 6.51 12.79 19.96
C PRO A 265 7.79 12.97 19.14
N PHE A 266 7.98 14.10 18.44
CA PHE A 266 9.08 14.30 17.50
C PHE A 266 10.45 14.13 18.14
N HIS A 267 10.67 14.73 19.33
CA HIS A 267 11.94 14.64 20.02
C HIS A 267 12.29 13.19 20.38
N TYR A 268 11.35 12.47 20.97
CA TYR A 268 11.52 11.07 21.36
C TYR A 268 11.96 10.17 20.18
N PHE A 269 11.27 10.27 19.04
CA PHE A 269 11.60 9.43 17.89
C PHE A 269 12.90 9.86 17.19
N LYS A 270 13.18 11.17 17.12
CA LYS A 270 14.43 11.69 16.55
C LYS A 270 15.66 11.25 17.35
N GLU A 271 15.60 11.28 18.67
CA GLU A 271 16.70 10.77 19.53
C GLU A 271 16.98 9.29 19.29
N LYS A 272 15.98 8.53 18.86
CA LYS A 272 16.13 7.11 18.47
C LYS A 272 16.49 6.92 16.99
N GLY A 273 16.75 8.00 16.23
CA GLY A 273 17.18 7.96 14.81
C GLY A 273 16.04 7.86 13.79
N PHE A 274 14.78 8.11 14.20
CA PHE A 274 13.63 8.09 13.29
C PHE A 274 13.21 9.53 12.93
N GLU A 275 13.70 10.01 11.79
CA GLU A 275 13.54 11.41 11.36
C GLU A 275 12.17 11.71 10.73
N THR A 276 11.54 10.71 10.11
CA THR A 276 10.26 10.89 9.39
C THR A 276 9.09 10.63 10.32
N ILE A 277 8.54 11.71 10.87
CA ILE A 277 7.37 11.70 11.76
C ILE A 277 6.32 12.63 11.15
N ILE A 278 5.16 12.08 10.79
CA ILE A 278 4.11 12.81 10.06
C ILE A 278 2.83 12.83 10.89
N PRO A 279 2.31 14.01 11.27
CA PRO A 279 1.00 14.11 11.90
C PRO A 279 -0.10 13.50 11.02
N TYR A 280 -1.10 12.88 11.63
CA TYR A 280 -2.21 12.22 10.92
C TYR A 280 -2.82 13.12 9.82
N LYS A 281 -3.13 14.36 10.15
CA LYS A 281 -3.71 15.35 9.24
C LYS A 281 -2.84 15.68 8.02
N ASN A 282 -1.54 15.42 8.08
CA ASN A 282 -0.61 15.69 6.98
C ASN A 282 -0.43 14.47 6.07
N MET A 283 -0.80 13.28 6.55
CA MET A 283 -0.68 12.01 5.81
C MET A 283 -2.01 11.56 5.22
N VAL A 284 -3.11 11.76 5.92
CA VAL A 284 -4.43 11.23 5.56
C VAL A 284 -5.21 12.24 4.73
N LEU A 285 -5.90 11.73 3.67
CA LEU A 285 -6.82 12.50 2.81
C LEU A 285 -8.02 13.04 3.57
#